data_276642fca0396d137e3b71716210e0cb
#
_entry.id   276642fca0396d137e3b71716210e0cb
#
_cell.length_a   1.000
_cell.length_b   1.000
_cell.length_c   1.000
_cell.angle_alpha   90.00
_cell.angle_beta   90.00
_cell.angle_gamma   90.00
#
_symmetry.space_group_name_H-M   'P 1'
#
loop_
_entity.id
_entity.type
_entity.pdbx_description
1 polymer ?
#
loop_
_entity_poly.entity_id
_entity_poly.type
_entity_poly.pdbx_seq_one_letter_code
_entity_poly.pdbx_strand_id
1 'polypeptide(L)'
;MSAPKHVIIIGASGYGRSILWMLREDSAYQKDWDIKGFLDNRADIEGLPDVPILGDPLSYKIEPGDIFINALGSPADRRTYTAPLREQDADFFILRKNLRLGERATIGLGCIFDDNVSISVDAQIGRFVTILGSSIIGHGVKIGEFCHIGNFVFCGGDAVIGNDVVIHPHATILPRVKIGDGAIIGAGSVVVANVPAGVTVFGNPAKRFEFK
;
A
#
# COMPACT_ATOMS: atom_id res chain seq x y z
N MET A 1 -1.99 7.59 -30.85
CA MET A 1 -1.26 6.69 -29.95
C MET A 1 -1.12 7.42 -28.63
N SER A 2 -1.48 6.81 -27.50
CA SER A 2 -1.20 7.40 -26.17
C SER A 2 0.32 7.53 -26.00
N ALA A 3 0.78 8.61 -25.32
CA ALA A 3 2.19 8.74 -24.97
C ALA A 3 2.66 7.52 -24.17
N PRO A 4 3.94 7.09 -24.32
CA PRO A 4 4.47 6.02 -23.51
C PRO A 4 4.36 6.39 -22.02
N LYS A 5 4.02 5.43 -21.20
CA LYS A 5 3.92 5.64 -19.75
C LYS A 5 5.26 5.35 -19.08
N HIS A 6 5.67 6.24 -18.16
CA HIS A 6 6.92 6.17 -17.44
C HIS A 6 6.66 6.03 -15.94
N VAL A 7 6.87 4.83 -15.39
CA VAL A 7 6.62 4.58 -13.97
C VAL A 7 7.75 5.17 -13.12
N ILE A 8 7.38 5.97 -12.13
CA ILE A 8 8.28 6.61 -11.17
C ILE A 8 7.95 6.07 -9.78
N ILE A 9 8.96 5.56 -9.08
CA ILE A 9 8.82 4.95 -7.77
C ILE A 9 9.12 5.99 -6.69
N ILE A 10 8.16 6.28 -5.81
CA ILE A 10 8.35 7.20 -4.68
C ILE A 10 8.94 6.42 -3.49
N GLY A 11 10.17 6.72 -3.11
CA GLY A 11 10.96 6.03 -2.10
C GLY A 11 11.92 5.00 -2.71
N ALA A 12 13.22 5.19 -2.51
CA ALA A 12 14.31 4.37 -3.07
C ALA A 12 14.96 3.44 -2.04
N SER A 13 14.38 3.28 -0.85
CA SER A 13 14.87 2.35 0.20
C SER A 13 14.56 0.88 -0.12
N GLY A 14 14.74 -0.02 0.85
CA GLY A 14 14.53 -1.45 0.66
C GLY A 14 13.18 -1.82 0.03
N TYR A 15 12.09 -1.17 0.48
CA TYR A 15 10.77 -1.42 -0.10
C TYR A 15 10.66 -0.89 -1.53
N GLY A 16 11.25 0.28 -1.84
CA GLY A 16 11.32 0.79 -3.22
C GLY A 16 12.03 -0.16 -4.17
N ARG A 17 13.13 -0.78 -3.72
CA ARG A 17 13.85 -1.81 -4.50
C ARG A 17 13.02 -3.07 -4.72
N SER A 18 12.21 -3.46 -3.71
CA SER A 18 11.27 -4.59 -3.87
C SER A 18 10.18 -4.26 -4.90
N ILE A 19 9.64 -3.06 -4.88
CA ILE A 19 8.67 -2.60 -5.89
C ILE A 19 9.30 -2.58 -7.29
N LEU A 20 10.53 -2.08 -7.43
CA LEU A 20 11.26 -2.11 -8.69
C LEU A 20 11.40 -3.53 -9.24
N TRP A 21 11.76 -4.49 -8.38
CA TRP A 21 11.85 -5.90 -8.77
C TRP A 21 10.49 -6.43 -9.24
N MET A 22 9.40 -6.19 -8.50
CA MET A 22 8.05 -6.62 -8.89
C MET A 22 7.60 -6.01 -10.22
N LEU A 23 7.90 -4.72 -10.46
CA LEU A 23 7.60 -4.04 -11.71
C LEU A 23 8.34 -4.67 -12.89
N ARG A 24 9.61 -5.04 -12.72
CA ARG A 24 10.40 -5.68 -13.78
C ARG A 24 9.93 -7.08 -14.15
N GLU A 25 9.22 -7.76 -13.25
CA GLU A 25 8.61 -9.07 -13.52
C GLU A 25 7.22 -8.97 -14.19
N ASP A 26 6.63 -7.76 -14.28
CA ASP A 26 5.35 -7.57 -14.94
C ASP A 26 5.49 -7.75 -16.46
N SER A 27 4.57 -8.49 -17.06
CA SER A 27 4.58 -8.80 -18.49
C SER A 27 4.38 -7.58 -19.41
N ALA A 28 3.86 -6.47 -18.88
CA ALA A 28 3.67 -5.21 -19.56
C ALA A 28 4.91 -4.29 -19.50
N TYR A 29 5.89 -4.62 -18.65
CA TYR A 29 7.15 -3.89 -18.57
C TYR A 29 7.89 -3.90 -19.91
N GLN A 30 8.42 -2.74 -20.32
CA GLN A 30 9.07 -2.50 -21.62
C GLN A 30 8.18 -2.73 -22.87
N LYS A 31 6.87 -2.93 -22.70
CA LYS A 31 5.89 -3.03 -23.79
C LYS A 31 4.90 -1.88 -23.74
N ASP A 32 4.22 -1.73 -22.61
CA ASP A 32 3.16 -0.73 -22.41
C ASP A 32 3.64 0.45 -21.57
N TRP A 33 4.70 0.25 -20.78
CA TRP A 33 5.34 1.24 -19.92
C TRP A 33 6.79 0.83 -19.58
N ASP A 34 7.57 1.79 -19.16
CA ASP A 34 8.94 1.60 -18.66
C ASP A 34 9.10 2.18 -17.23
N ILE A 35 10.29 2.04 -16.65
CA ILE A 35 10.63 2.60 -15.35
C ILE A 35 11.59 3.76 -15.57
N LYS A 36 11.15 4.99 -15.22
CA LYS A 36 11.93 6.21 -15.37
C LYS A 36 12.97 6.39 -14.27
N GLY A 37 12.57 6.12 -13.02
CA GLY A 37 13.45 6.33 -11.87
C GLY A 37 12.75 6.28 -10.54
N PHE A 38 13.48 6.72 -9.52
CA PHE A 38 12.98 6.94 -8.17
C PHE A 38 12.82 8.42 -7.86
N LEU A 39 11.87 8.75 -6.99
CA LEU A 39 11.85 10.01 -6.25
C LEU A 39 12.19 9.72 -4.79
N ASP A 40 13.25 10.36 -4.29
CA ASP A 40 13.67 10.30 -2.89
C ASP A 40 14.38 11.62 -2.54
N ASN A 41 14.20 12.10 -1.32
CA ASN A 41 14.85 13.32 -0.86
C ASN A 41 16.29 13.10 -0.40
N ARG A 42 16.79 11.88 -0.43
CA ARG A 42 18.17 11.49 -0.14
C ARG A 42 18.90 11.22 -1.45
N ALA A 43 20.00 11.92 -1.69
CA ALA A 43 20.81 11.74 -2.90
C ALA A 43 21.73 10.50 -2.83
N ASP A 44 22.20 10.18 -1.62
CA ASP A 44 23.22 9.14 -1.40
C ASP A 44 22.59 7.88 -0.81
N ILE A 45 21.90 7.09 -1.65
CA ILE A 45 21.33 5.81 -1.24
C ILE A 45 22.24 4.69 -1.78
N GLU A 46 22.89 3.97 -0.88
CA GLU A 46 23.73 2.83 -1.24
C GLU A 46 22.89 1.67 -1.80
N GLY A 47 23.48 0.95 -2.75
CA GLY A 47 22.88 -0.25 -3.34
C GLY A 47 21.67 0.02 -4.21
N LEU A 48 21.56 1.23 -4.79
CA LEU A 48 20.60 1.49 -5.85
C LEU A 48 20.95 0.65 -7.08
N PRO A 49 19.94 0.03 -7.69
CA PRO A 49 20.10 -0.57 -9.00
C PRO A 49 20.35 0.50 -10.07
N ASP A 50 20.51 0.06 -11.33
CA ASP A 50 20.71 0.85 -12.55
C ASP A 50 19.58 1.80 -12.94
N VAL A 51 18.87 2.34 -11.95
CA VAL A 51 17.73 3.25 -12.11
C VAL A 51 18.00 4.53 -11.32
N PRO A 52 17.93 5.74 -11.93
CA PRO A 52 18.35 6.98 -11.30
C PRO A 52 17.38 7.46 -10.22
N ILE A 53 17.90 8.28 -9.29
CA ILE A 53 17.07 9.19 -8.48
C ILE A 53 16.80 10.45 -9.31
N LEU A 54 15.53 10.76 -9.53
CA LEU A 54 15.06 11.87 -10.35
C LEU A 54 14.94 13.19 -9.54
N GLY A 55 14.91 13.09 -8.22
CA GLY A 55 14.81 14.23 -7.32
C GLY A 55 13.89 13.98 -6.12
N ASP A 56 13.54 15.10 -5.44
CA ASP A 56 12.66 15.09 -4.27
C ASP A 56 11.17 15.05 -4.71
N PRO A 57 10.37 14.11 -4.19
CA PRO A 57 8.95 14.00 -4.50
C PRO A 57 8.14 15.27 -4.12
N LEU A 58 8.64 16.07 -3.16
CA LEU A 58 7.96 17.30 -2.74
C LEU A 58 8.07 18.45 -3.76
N SER A 59 9.06 18.41 -4.64
CA SER A 59 9.34 19.46 -5.62
C SER A 59 9.31 18.99 -7.09
N TYR A 60 9.08 17.69 -7.30
CA TYR A 60 9.07 17.12 -8.65
C TYR A 60 7.97 17.73 -9.52
N LYS A 61 8.35 18.09 -10.76
CA LYS A 61 7.41 18.56 -11.78
C LYS A 61 7.05 17.42 -12.70
N ILE A 62 5.75 17.15 -12.81
CA ILE A 62 5.22 16.06 -13.62
C ILE A 62 5.47 16.33 -15.10
N GLU A 63 5.99 15.35 -15.81
CA GLU A 63 6.18 15.37 -17.25
C GLU A 63 5.11 14.51 -17.94
N PRO A 64 4.83 14.76 -19.23
CA PRO A 64 3.87 13.96 -19.99
C PRO A 64 4.23 12.47 -19.98
N GLY A 65 3.29 11.63 -19.56
CA GLY A 65 3.48 10.18 -19.47
C GLY A 65 3.94 9.68 -18.10
N ASP A 66 4.30 10.55 -17.16
CA ASP A 66 4.66 10.15 -15.80
C ASP A 66 3.48 9.50 -15.07
N ILE A 67 3.73 8.35 -14.45
CA ILE A 67 2.78 7.65 -13.58
C ILE A 67 3.54 7.20 -12.32
N PHE A 68 2.95 7.41 -11.16
CA PHE A 68 3.66 7.24 -9.90
C PHE A 68 3.22 5.97 -9.15
N ILE A 69 4.17 5.30 -8.48
CA ILE A 69 3.89 4.24 -7.52
C ILE A 69 4.54 4.56 -6.18
N ASN A 70 3.76 4.45 -5.10
CA ASN A 70 4.21 4.83 -3.77
C ASN A 70 4.81 3.65 -3.02
N ALA A 71 6.12 3.62 -2.86
CA ALA A 71 6.88 2.56 -2.18
C ALA A 71 7.32 2.96 -0.75
N LEU A 72 6.46 3.68 -0.03
CA LEU A 72 6.71 4.08 1.36
C LEU A 72 5.88 3.21 2.33
N GLY A 73 6.50 2.73 3.41
CA GLY A 73 5.84 1.86 4.39
C GLY A 73 4.87 2.61 5.31
N SER A 74 5.22 3.83 5.71
CA SER A 74 4.43 4.65 6.64
C SER A 74 3.22 5.30 5.95
N PRO A 75 1.99 5.19 6.50
CA PRO A 75 0.84 5.95 6.02
C PRO A 75 1.07 7.47 5.98
N ALA A 76 1.69 8.02 7.02
CA ALA A 76 2.00 9.45 7.11
C ALA A 76 2.94 9.90 5.99
N ASP A 77 4.02 9.15 5.74
CA ASP A 77 4.96 9.47 4.65
C ASP A 77 4.27 9.37 3.29
N ARG A 78 3.43 8.34 3.08
CA ARG A 78 2.65 8.22 1.85
C ARG A 78 1.77 9.44 1.61
N ARG A 79 1.07 9.93 2.63
CA ARG A 79 0.26 11.15 2.52
C ARG A 79 1.11 12.35 2.16
N THR A 80 2.21 12.55 2.89
CA THR A 80 3.12 13.69 2.71
C THR A 80 3.72 13.72 1.31
N TYR A 81 4.36 12.63 0.90
CA TYR A 81 5.12 12.60 -0.36
C TYR A 81 4.26 12.42 -1.61
N THR A 82 2.99 12.00 -1.48
CA THR A 82 2.07 12.00 -2.63
C THR A 82 1.26 13.29 -2.75
N ALA A 83 1.17 14.13 -1.71
CA ALA A 83 0.32 15.31 -1.72
C ALA A 83 0.63 16.27 -2.88
N PRO A 84 1.90 16.72 -3.10
CA PRO A 84 2.20 17.66 -4.18
C PRO A 84 1.95 17.09 -5.58
N LEU A 85 2.10 15.78 -5.75
CA LEU A 85 1.82 15.11 -7.01
C LEU A 85 0.32 15.04 -7.27
N ARG A 86 -0.48 14.73 -6.24
CA ARG A 86 -1.95 14.74 -6.35
C ARG A 86 -2.52 16.13 -6.63
N GLU A 87 -1.90 17.17 -6.10
CA GLU A 87 -2.26 18.57 -6.40
C GLU A 87 -1.95 18.97 -7.85
N GLN A 88 -1.08 18.23 -8.52
CA GLN A 88 -0.77 18.36 -9.96
C GLN A 88 -1.56 17.37 -10.82
N ASP A 89 -2.61 16.73 -10.30
CA ASP A 89 -3.44 15.72 -10.99
C ASP A 89 -2.65 14.51 -11.51
N ALA A 90 -1.62 14.06 -10.78
CA ALA A 90 -0.80 12.91 -11.13
C ALA A 90 -1.60 11.63 -11.27
N ASP A 91 -1.25 10.81 -12.26
CA ASP A 91 -1.68 9.42 -12.35
C ASP A 91 -0.89 8.53 -11.39
N PHE A 92 -1.57 7.57 -10.75
CA PHE A 92 -0.94 6.60 -9.87
C PHE A 92 -1.16 5.17 -10.34
N PHE A 93 -0.06 4.42 -10.39
CA PHE A 93 -0.05 3.02 -10.79
C PHE A 93 -0.69 2.13 -9.71
N ILE A 94 -1.45 1.11 -10.13
CA ILE A 94 -1.94 0.06 -9.26
C ILE A 94 -1.15 -1.21 -9.56
N LEU A 95 -0.28 -1.62 -8.63
CA LEU A 95 0.47 -2.87 -8.76
C LEU A 95 -0.39 -4.04 -8.30
N ARG A 96 -0.51 -5.07 -9.15
CA ARG A 96 -1.31 -6.27 -8.90
C ARG A 96 -0.49 -7.52 -9.19
N LYS A 97 0.37 -7.93 -8.25
CA LYS A 97 1.17 -9.14 -8.40
C LYS A 97 0.34 -10.37 -8.02
N ASN A 98 -0.08 -11.17 -9.01
CA ASN A 98 -0.91 -12.37 -8.79
C ASN A 98 -2.13 -12.13 -7.88
N LEU A 99 -2.76 -10.96 -7.99
CA LEU A 99 -3.94 -10.59 -7.20
C LEU A 99 -5.16 -11.41 -7.60
N ARG A 100 -5.77 -12.11 -6.64
CA ARG A 100 -7.09 -12.69 -6.78
C ARG A 100 -8.15 -11.68 -6.31
N LEU A 101 -9.00 -11.22 -7.23
CA LEU A 101 -10.03 -10.22 -6.97
C LEU A 101 -11.42 -10.81 -7.17
N GLY A 102 -12.24 -10.76 -6.12
CA GLY A 102 -13.63 -11.23 -6.12
C GLY A 102 -14.57 -10.29 -6.90
N GLU A 103 -15.73 -10.82 -7.27
CA GLU A 103 -16.77 -10.05 -7.95
C GLU A 103 -17.22 -8.84 -7.12
N ARG A 104 -17.50 -7.72 -7.78
CA ARG A 104 -17.93 -6.44 -7.19
C ARG A 104 -16.95 -5.85 -6.16
N ALA A 105 -15.75 -6.41 -6.01
CA ALA A 105 -14.73 -5.75 -5.24
C ALA A 105 -14.20 -4.51 -5.96
N THR A 106 -13.96 -3.44 -5.21
CA THR A 106 -13.45 -2.17 -5.73
C THR A 106 -12.09 -1.82 -5.14
N ILE A 107 -11.23 -1.24 -5.96
CA ILE A 107 -9.86 -0.87 -5.60
C ILE A 107 -9.63 0.59 -5.96
N GLY A 108 -9.15 1.37 -5.00
CA GLY A 108 -8.76 2.76 -5.19
C GLY A 108 -7.43 2.93 -5.93
N LEU A 109 -7.16 4.16 -6.33
CA LEU A 109 -5.95 4.58 -7.02
C LEU A 109 -4.70 4.36 -6.16
N GLY A 110 -3.56 4.05 -6.79
CA GLY A 110 -2.25 3.99 -6.13
C GLY A 110 -2.07 2.83 -5.15
N CYS A 111 -2.92 1.80 -5.21
CA CYS A 111 -2.80 0.61 -4.38
C CYS A 111 -1.69 -0.32 -4.84
N ILE A 112 -1.10 -1.04 -3.88
CA ILE A 112 -0.10 -2.07 -4.11
C ILE A 112 -0.59 -3.38 -3.50
N PHE A 113 -0.64 -4.40 -4.34
CA PHE A 113 -0.95 -5.77 -3.95
C PHE A 113 0.23 -6.67 -4.33
N ASP A 114 0.88 -7.20 -3.30
CA ASP A 114 1.99 -8.14 -3.44
C ASP A 114 1.48 -9.55 -3.76
N ASP A 115 2.38 -10.51 -3.89
CA ASP A 115 2.09 -11.87 -4.35
C ASP A 115 1.00 -12.56 -3.51
N ASN A 116 0.10 -13.26 -4.21
CA ASN A 116 -0.93 -14.12 -3.61
C ASN A 116 -1.90 -13.41 -2.65
N VAL A 117 -2.12 -12.11 -2.83
CA VAL A 117 -3.19 -11.41 -2.11
C VAL A 117 -4.54 -11.87 -2.65
N SER A 118 -5.45 -12.22 -1.74
CA SER A 118 -6.83 -12.59 -2.09
C SER A 118 -7.81 -11.60 -1.49
N ILE A 119 -8.60 -10.93 -2.34
CA ILE A 119 -9.67 -10.01 -1.98
C ILE A 119 -10.99 -10.66 -2.39
N SER A 120 -11.88 -10.87 -1.45
CA SER A 120 -13.15 -11.54 -1.68
C SER A 120 -14.21 -10.60 -2.29
N VAL A 121 -15.40 -11.14 -2.56
CA VAL A 121 -16.53 -10.40 -3.16
C VAL A 121 -16.96 -9.22 -2.30
N ASP A 122 -17.46 -8.16 -2.96
CA ASP A 122 -18.02 -6.96 -2.32
C ASP A 122 -17.05 -6.16 -1.44
N ALA A 123 -15.76 -6.51 -1.40
CA ALA A 123 -14.77 -5.77 -0.64
C ALA A 123 -14.49 -4.39 -1.26
N GLN A 124 -14.24 -3.39 -0.43
CA GLN A 124 -13.97 -2.02 -0.84
C GLN A 124 -12.61 -1.57 -0.29
N ILE A 125 -11.67 -1.34 -1.19
CA ILE A 125 -10.31 -0.92 -0.84
C ILE A 125 -10.12 0.55 -1.23
N GLY A 126 -9.81 1.39 -0.26
CA GLY A 126 -9.54 2.82 -0.47
C GLY A 126 -8.28 3.09 -1.29
N ARG A 127 -7.96 4.38 -1.50
CA ARG A 127 -6.79 4.81 -2.26
C ARG A 127 -5.50 4.60 -1.46
N PHE A 128 -4.40 4.34 -2.16
CA PHE A 128 -3.05 4.23 -1.57
C PHE A 128 -2.91 3.16 -0.49
N VAL A 129 -3.71 2.10 -0.56
CA VAL A 129 -3.60 0.95 0.32
C VAL A 129 -2.52 0.00 -0.18
N THR A 130 -1.65 -0.44 0.72
CA THR A 130 -0.70 -1.51 0.48
C THR A 130 -1.17 -2.76 1.20
N ILE A 131 -1.26 -3.88 0.48
CA ILE A 131 -1.53 -5.21 1.06
C ILE A 131 -0.41 -6.14 0.64
N LEU A 132 0.38 -6.59 1.61
CA LEU A 132 1.52 -7.46 1.38
C LEU A 132 1.11 -8.93 1.26
N GLY A 133 2.05 -9.72 0.77
CA GLY A 133 1.85 -11.06 0.25
C GLY A 133 1.11 -12.04 1.16
N SER A 134 0.35 -12.92 0.51
CA SER A 134 -0.42 -14.01 1.13
C SER A 134 -1.47 -13.55 2.15
N SER A 135 -1.91 -12.29 2.08
CA SER A 135 -2.98 -11.76 2.92
C SER A 135 -4.35 -12.03 2.31
N ILE A 136 -5.35 -12.25 3.17
CA ILE A 136 -6.71 -12.59 2.78
C ILE A 136 -7.66 -11.52 3.33
N ILE A 137 -8.38 -10.88 2.43
CA ILE A 137 -9.42 -9.89 2.74
C ILE A 137 -10.78 -10.53 2.46
N GLY A 138 -11.57 -10.71 3.51
CA GLY A 138 -12.89 -11.37 3.48
C GLY A 138 -13.93 -10.58 2.69
N HIS A 139 -15.08 -11.21 2.47
CA HIS A 139 -16.22 -10.60 1.78
C HIS A 139 -16.73 -9.36 2.53
N GLY A 140 -17.16 -8.34 1.79
CA GLY A 140 -17.75 -7.13 2.36
C GLY A 140 -16.81 -6.27 3.22
N VAL A 141 -15.52 -6.64 3.33
CA VAL A 141 -14.53 -5.85 4.09
C VAL A 141 -14.37 -4.47 3.48
N LYS A 142 -14.33 -3.45 4.32
CA LYS A 142 -14.02 -2.08 3.90
C LYS A 142 -12.70 -1.64 4.50
N ILE A 143 -11.78 -1.19 3.66
CA ILE A 143 -10.48 -0.64 4.07
C ILE A 143 -10.40 0.80 3.59
N GLY A 144 -10.17 1.72 4.52
CA GLY A 144 -9.99 3.14 4.25
C GLY A 144 -8.70 3.43 3.47
N GLU A 145 -8.39 4.71 3.32
CA GLU A 145 -7.25 5.17 2.54
C GLU A 145 -5.92 5.05 3.32
N PHE A 146 -4.82 4.92 2.58
CA PHE A 146 -3.45 4.91 3.08
C PHE A 146 -3.11 3.79 4.07
N CYS A 147 -3.93 2.75 4.20
CA CYS A 147 -3.66 1.65 5.09
C CYS A 147 -2.46 0.81 4.64
N HIS A 148 -1.73 0.26 5.61
CA HIS A 148 -0.67 -0.70 5.38
C HIS A 148 -1.02 -2.04 6.03
N ILE A 149 -1.23 -3.05 5.22
CA ILE A 149 -1.56 -4.41 5.63
C ILE A 149 -0.34 -5.30 5.39
N GLY A 150 0.25 -5.82 6.44
CA GLY A 150 1.42 -6.69 6.41
C GLY A 150 1.16 -8.04 5.75
N ASN A 151 2.22 -8.85 5.65
CA ASN A 151 2.10 -10.20 5.10
C ASN A 151 1.25 -11.13 5.98
N PHE A 152 0.57 -12.10 5.36
CA PHE A 152 -0.19 -13.14 6.06
C PHE A 152 -1.27 -12.61 7.00
N VAL A 153 -1.84 -11.44 6.72
CA VAL A 153 -2.95 -10.89 7.49
C VAL A 153 -4.27 -11.51 7.02
N PHE A 154 -5.13 -11.87 7.97
CA PHE A 154 -6.49 -12.26 7.70
C PHE A 154 -7.47 -11.20 8.21
N CYS A 155 -8.29 -10.64 7.31
CA CYS A 155 -9.42 -9.78 7.66
C CYS A 155 -10.72 -10.54 7.42
N GLY A 156 -11.42 -10.87 8.49
CA GLY A 156 -12.71 -11.57 8.46
C GLY A 156 -13.81 -10.76 7.80
N GLY A 157 -14.85 -11.44 7.30
CA GLY A 157 -15.93 -10.81 6.54
C GLY A 157 -16.60 -9.65 7.27
N ASP A 158 -16.97 -8.62 6.51
CA ASP A 158 -17.63 -7.39 6.96
C ASP A 158 -16.83 -6.56 7.99
N ALA A 159 -15.54 -6.83 8.16
CA ALA A 159 -14.69 -5.97 8.99
C ALA A 159 -14.55 -4.58 8.34
N VAL A 160 -14.45 -3.56 9.17
CA VAL A 160 -14.30 -2.16 8.74
C VAL A 160 -13.00 -1.59 9.30
N ILE A 161 -12.08 -1.28 8.41
CA ILE A 161 -10.78 -0.72 8.72
C ILE A 161 -10.80 0.76 8.31
N GLY A 162 -10.50 1.65 9.25
CA GLY A 162 -10.43 3.09 8.99
C GLY A 162 -9.27 3.50 8.10
N ASN A 163 -8.99 4.81 8.06
CA ASN A 163 -7.87 5.36 7.29
C ASN A 163 -6.57 5.26 8.09
N ASP A 164 -5.43 5.23 7.40
CA ASP A 164 -4.08 5.28 7.99
C ASP A 164 -3.78 4.15 8.98
N VAL A 165 -4.54 3.05 8.91
CA VAL A 165 -4.35 1.90 9.79
C VAL A 165 -3.14 1.09 9.36
N VAL A 166 -2.33 0.68 10.34
CA VAL A 166 -1.22 -0.26 10.15
C VAL A 166 -1.57 -1.60 10.78
N ILE A 167 -1.60 -2.65 9.98
CA ILE A 167 -1.78 -4.02 10.45
C ILE A 167 -0.48 -4.79 10.16
N HIS A 168 0.21 -5.16 11.22
CA HIS A 168 1.48 -5.89 11.12
C HIS A 168 1.28 -7.36 10.72
N PRO A 169 2.35 -8.03 10.24
CA PRO A 169 2.28 -9.41 9.74
C PRO A 169 1.63 -10.40 10.71
N HIS A 170 0.95 -11.41 10.13
CA HIS A 170 0.28 -12.48 10.85
C HIS A 170 -0.86 -12.05 11.80
N ALA A 171 -1.35 -10.82 11.70
CA ALA A 171 -2.52 -10.41 12.46
C ALA A 171 -3.81 -11.02 11.90
N THR A 172 -4.76 -11.33 12.78
CA THR A 172 -6.09 -11.83 12.45
C THR A 172 -7.14 -10.87 12.98
N ILE A 173 -7.96 -10.33 12.09
CA ILE A 173 -9.10 -9.49 12.44
C ILE A 173 -10.36 -10.32 12.30
N LEU A 174 -11.13 -10.47 13.38
CA LEU A 174 -12.36 -11.25 13.33
C LEU A 174 -13.48 -10.56 12.51
N PRO A 175 -14.46 -11.31 12.01
CA PRO A 175 -15.57 -10.75 11.25
C PRO A 175 -16.30 -9.62 12.00
N ARG A 176 -16.71 -8.59 11.25
CA ARG A 176 -17.47 -7.41 11.73
C ARG A 176 -16.75 -6.53 12.75
N VAL A 177 -15.49 -6.79 13.04
CA VAL A 177 -14.67 -5.90 13.87
C VAL A 177 -14.45 -4.56 13.15
N LYS A 178 -14.53 -3.46 13.93
CA LYS A 178 -14.23 -2.11 13.46
C LYS A 178 -12.89 -1.64 14.02
N ILE A 179 -12.01 -1.18 13.16
CA ILE A 179 -10.70 -0.61 13.52
C ILE A 179 -10.73 0.87 13.12
N GLY A 180 -10.53 1.75 14.11
CA GLY A 180 -10.57 3.20 13.91
C GLY A 180 -9.34 3.72 13.19
N ASP A 181 -9.44 4.95 12.66
CA ASP A 181 -8.39 5.63 11.90
C ASP A 181 -7.07 5.68 12.68
N GLY A 182 -5.96 5.47 12.01
CA GLY A 182 -4.62 5.55 12.59
C GLY A 182 -4.30 4.49 13.65
N ALA A 183 -5.16 3.47 13.83
CA ALA A 183 -4.87 2.39 14.76
C ALA A 183 -3.73 1.50 14.25
N ILE A 184 -2.99 0.90 15.19
CA ILE A 184 -1.89 -0.02 14.91
C ILE A 184 -2.22 -1.38 15.51
N ILE A 185 -2.20 -2.41 14.66
CA ILE A 185 -2.39 -3.81 15.07
C ILE A 185 -1.03 -4.50 15.04
N GLY A 186 -0.54 -4.92 16.20
CA GLY A 186 0.76 -5.58 16.34
C GLY A 186 0.82 -6.94 15.63
N ALA A 187 2.03 -7.38 15.34
CA ALA A 187 2.27 -8.65 14.65
C ALA A 187 1.72 -9.84 15.44
N GLY A 188 1.11 -10.81 14.74
CA GLY A 188 0.53 -12.01 15.36
C GLY A 188 -0.69 -11.76 16.25
N SER A 189 -1.25 -10.55 16.25
CA SER A 189 -2.41 -10.21 17.09
C SER A 189 -3.70 -10.83 16.59
N VAL A 190 -4.58 -11.24 17.53
CA VAL A 190 -5.94 -11.69 17.22
C VAL A 190 -6.94 -10.66 17.77
N VAL A 191 -7.50 -9.86 16.87
CA VAL A 191 -8.41 -8.75 17.20
C VAL A 191 -9.84 -9.28 17.23
N VAL A 192 -10.39 -9.42 18.42
CA VAL A 192 -11.73 -10.00 18.67
C VAL A 192 -12.80 -8.94 18.97
N ALA A 193 -12.40 -7.67 19.16
CA ALA A 193 -13.26 -6.56 19.50
C ALA A 193 -12.83 -5.29 18.76
N ASN A 194 -13.71 -4.29 18.71
CA ASN A 194 -13.44 -3.01 18.06
C ASN A 194 -12.23 -2.30 18.67
N VAL A 195 -11.41 -1.68 17.82
CA VAL A 195 -10.23 -0.90 18.20
C VAL A 195 -10.50 0.57 17.95
N PRO A 196 -10.40 1.45 18.96
CA PRO A 196 -10.58 2.89 18.78
C PRO A 196 -9.49 3.50 17.87
N ALA A 197 -9.77 4.68 17.32
CA ALA A 197 -8.82 5.43 16.50
C ALA A 197 -7.53 5.77 17.29
N GLY A 198 -6.38 5.69 16.61
CA GLY A 198 -5.06 6.00 17.17
C GLY A 198 -4.54 5.04 18.23
N VAL A 199 -5.25 3.93 18.50
CA VAL A 199 -4.85 2.97 19.53
C VAL A 199 -3.97 1.89 18.95
N THR A 200 -2.89 1.57 19.65
CA THR A 200 -2.09 0.36 19.39
C THR A 200 -2.63 -0.81 20.20
N VAL A 201 -2.85 -1.95 19.52
CA VAL A 201 -3.22 -3.21 20.20
C VAL A 201 -2.25 -4.32 19.83
N PHE A 202 -2.02 -5.24 20.78
CA PHE A 202 -1.11 -6.37 20.59
C PHE A 202 -1.56 -7.61 21.37
N GLY A 203 -1.25 -8.79 20.87
CA GLY A 203 -1.43 -10.08 21.53
C GLY A 203 -2.64 -10.90 21.07
N ASN A 204 -2.86 -12.03 21.73
CA ASN A 204 -3.97 -12.95 21.50
C ASN A 204 -4.67 -13.31 22.83
N PRO A 205 -5.91 -12.81 23.09
CA PRO A 205 -6.59 -11.78 22.32
C PRO A 205 -5.88 -10.42 22.37
N ALA A 206 -6.02 -9.62 21.33
CA ALA A 206 -5.38 -8.30 21.26
C ALA A 206 -5.91 -7.35 22.32
N LYS A 207 -5.01 -6.70 23.03
CA LYS A 207 -5.30 -5.71 24.07
C LYS A 207 -4.53 -4.43 23.78
N ARG A 208 -5.03 -3.30 24.32
CA ARG A 208 -4.34 -2.01 24.21
C ARG A 208 -2.90 -2.15 24.74
N PHE A 209 -1.97 -1.65 23.94
CA PHE A 209 -0.55 -1.63 24.26
C PHE A 209 -0.07 -0.19 24.41
N GLU A 210 0.57 0.11 25.53
CA GLU A 210 1.18 1.41 25.80
C GLU A 210 2.69 1.21 25.88
N PHE A 211 3.42 1.95 25.06
CA PHE A 211 4.88 2.00 25.17
C PHE A 211 5.23 2.70 26.49
N LYS A 212 5.98 2.00 27.35
CA LYS A 212 6.52 2.58 28.59
C LYS A 212 7.77 3.39 28.28
#